data_951299873444a47685150792c2b1fe3b
#
_entry.id   951299873444a47685150792c2b1fe3b
#
_cell.length_a   1.000
_cell.length_b   1.000
_cell.length_c   1.000
_cell.angle_alpha   90.00
_cell.angle_beta   90.00
_cell.angle_gamma   90.00
#
_symmetry.space_group_name_H-M   'P 1'
#
loop_
_entity.id
_entity.type
_entity.pdbx_description
1 polymer ?
#
loop_
_entity_poly.entity_id
_entity_poly.type
_entity_poly.pdbx_seq_one_letter_code
_entity_poly.pdbx_strand_id
1 'polypeptide(L)'
;VAVVVFRDDYEPLNGSYYFRESAYSQFNGTLLDFTTRSDMDQDLIKNFTNSRIETNQPPKATDQRTPVRASIGMLISHRTPFGLESPIAYENTANPNNLRFKRTYDTYSQAPEYDFNYLLGRELGRADWSQEVWDEYLELPDDPRYKELAESLIVDLKPEFTDDPFAKAWAIKTYLDESGIYSLKNEHAYATDPAGSFLFGDLTGYCMHFSFAATYMFRSLGIPARVGIGYAVPASNKAGGSSLLIQAVHGHAWPEIYFRDIGWVIVDPAPQQTLVDMTTDPQNNLQQLLGDMLRNDASFDDFLQSQQTSSINLQLILNVLTALILATLLSAYTIKFYRIWIPSRAATDKQYRLSYRAMLDQLAAIGLHRQFGESREQFARRVEAVAPSMQKLTNQHLALALGSQDKNSFDAAKWAELRSAIAQEIGRNTQTWRRVVAWINPFSWLLSK
;
A
#
# COMPACT_ATOMS: atom_id res chain seq x y z
N VAL A 1 -0.94 -5.10 10.22
CA VAL A 1 -2.07 -6.00 10.00
C VAL A 1 -2.87 -6.13 11.29
N ALA A 2 -2.28 -6.62 12.37
CA ALA A 2 -2.94 -6.86 13.64
C ALA A 2 -1.98 -6.73 14.82
N VAL A 3 -2.56 -6.60 16.01
CA VAL A 3 -1.87 -6.76 17.28
C VAL A 3 -2.37 -8.03 17.94
N VAL A 4 -1.46 -8.81 18.47
CA VAL A 4 -1.74 -10.00 19.25
C VAL A 4 -1.31 -9.75 20.69
N VAL A 5 -2.18 -10.11 21.66
CA VAL A 5 -1.84 -10.11 23.07
C VAL A 5 -2.00 -11.53 23.59
N PHE A 6 -0.90 -12.13 23.96
CA PHE A 6 -0.91 -13.45 24.61
C PHE A 6 -1.47 -13.31 26.02
N ARG A 7 -2.45 -14.15 26.38
CA ARG A 7 -3.04 -14.25 27.71
C ARG A 7 -2.33 -15.28 28.58
N ASP A 8 -1.63 -16.20 27.92
CA ASP A 8 -0.82 -17.23 28.54
C ASP A 8 0.64 -17.04 28.13
N ASP A 9 1.57 -17.49 28.95
CA ASP A 9 2.99 -17.40 28.63
C ASP A 9 3.38 -18.52 27.66
N TYR A 10 3.92 -18.15 26.51
CA TYR A 10 4.36 -19.07 25.48
C TYR A 10 5.51 -18.50 24.67
N GLU A 11 6.51 -19.29 24.45
CA GLU A 11 7.68 -19.02 23.61
C GLU A 11 7.86 -20.16 22.62
N PRO A 12 7.85 -19.92 21.30
CA PRO A 12 8.02 -20.99 20.31
C PRO A 12 9.45 -21.50 20.27
N LEU A 13 9.62 -22.83 20.27
CA LEU A 13 10.94 -23.49 20.25
C LEU A 13 11.74 -23.18 18.97
N ASN A 14 11.05 -22.95 17.85
CA ASN A 14 11.67 -22.61 16.56
C ASN A 14 11.97 -21.13 16.37
N GLY A 15 11.80 -20.28 17.40
CA GLY A 15 12.13 -18.86 17.41
C GLY A 15 11.15 -17.95 16.63
N SER A 16 10.04 -18.47 16.11
CA SER A 16 9.01 -17.69 15.40
C SER A 16 7.60 -18.11 15.79
N TYR A 17 6.71 -17.13 15.94
CA TYR A 17 5.27 -17.35 16.09
C TYR A 17 4.62 -17.48 14.72
N TYR A 18 4.05 -18.63 14.41
CA TYR A 18 3.30 -18.87 13.18
C TYR A 18 1.81 -18.65 13.41
N PHE A 19 1.23 -17.71 12.67
CA PHE A 19 -0.21 -17.43 12.66
C PHE A 19 -0.79 -17.89 11.34
N ARG A 20 -1.46 -19.04 11.33
CA ARG A 20 -2.05 -19.61 10.12
C ARG A 20 -3.39 -18.96 9.81
N GLU A 21 -3.56 -18.54 8.57
CA GLU A 21 -4.79 -18.00 8.02
C GLU A 21 -5.47 -19.00 7.09
N SER A 22 -4.71 -19.63 6.21
CA SER A 22 -5.19 -20.52 5.16
C SER A 22 -4.12 -21.53 4.75
N ALA A 23 -4.45 -22.40 3.81
CA ALA A 23 -3.49 -23.33 3.22
C ALA A 23 -3.78 -23.56 1.73
N TYR A 24 -2.72 -23.82 0.95
CA TYR A 24 -2.81 -24.35 -0.40
C TYR A 24 -2.56 -25.86 -0.33
N SER A 25 -3.58 -26.64 -0.61
CA SER A 25 -3.57 -28.09 -0.41
C SER A 25 -3.99 -28.89 -1.63
N GLN A 26 -4.84 -28.34 -2.49
CA GLN A 26 -5.34 -29.01 -3.69
C GLN A 26 -4.51 -28.64 -4.91
N PHE A 27 -4.05 -29.65 -5.66
CA PHE A 27 -3.35 -29.41 -6.92
C PHE A 27 -4.35 -29.16 -8.04
N ASN A 28 -4.22 -28.07 -8.77
CA ASN A 28 -5.14 -27.69 -9.85
C ASN A 28 -4.65 -28.07 -11.27
N GLY A 29 -3.62 -28.91 -11.34
CA GLY A 29 -2.95 -29.29 -12.60
C GLY A 29 -1.73 -28.42 -12.95
N THR A 30 -1.49 -27.33 -12.23
CA THR A 30 -0.35 -26.42 -12.44
C THR A 30 0.35 -26.10 -11.11
N LEU A 31 -0.42 -25.75 -10.08
CA LEU A 31 0.11 -25.38 -8.77
C LEU A 31 -0.89 -25.80 -7.65
N LEU A 32 -0.44 -25.72 -6.41
CA LEU A 32 -1.33 -25.87 -5.27
C LEU A 32 -2.18 -24.62 -5.09
N ASP A 33 -3.46 -24.84 -4.79
CA ASP A 33 -4.47 -23.81 -4.57
C ASP A 33 -5.32 -24.15 -3.32
N PHE A 34 -6.24 -23.26 -2.98
CA PHE A 34 -7.23 -23.54 -1.93
C PHE A 34 -8.08 -24.73 -2.30
N THR A 35 -8.31 -25.61 -1.32
CA THR A 35 -9.21 -26.74 -1.56
C THR A 35 -10.67 -26.29 -1.71
N THR A 36 -11.34 -26.86 -2.69
CA THR A 36 -12.80 -26.77 -2.85
C THR A 36 -13.54 -27.87 -2.09
N ARG A 37 -12.84 -28.87 -1.57
CA ARG A 37 -13.38 -30.02 -0.84
C ARG A 37 -13.68 -29.64 0.60
N SER A 38 -14.81 -30.11 1.13
CA SER A 38 -15.21 -29.86 2.52
C SER A 38 -14.58 -30.86 3.53
N ASP A 39 -14.00 -31.95 3.04
CA ASP A 39 -13.34 -32.98 3.82
C ASP A 39 -11.82 -32.75 3.97
N MET A 40 -11.28 -31.72 3.33
CA MET A 40 -9.89 -31.25 3.48
C MET A 40 -9.83 -30.01 4.32
N ASP A 41 -8.65 -29.71 4.88
CA ASP A 41 -8.33 -28.49 5.65
C ASP A 41 -9.37 -28.10 6.70
N GLN A 42 -9.97 -29.10 7.37
CA GLN A 42 -11.03 -28.90 8.36
C GLN A 42 -10.54 -28.25 9.66
N ASP A 43 -9.24 -28.10 9.82
CA ASP A 43 -8.60 -27.33 10.91
C ASP A 43 -8.61 -25.82 10.67
N LEU A 44 -9.06 -25.36 9.48
CA LEU A 44 -9.12 -23.94 9.10
C LEU A 44 -10.53 -23.38 9.20
N ILE A 45 -10.62 -22.14 9.65
CA ILE A 45 -11.86 -21.36 9.70
C ILE A 45 -11.85 -20.33 8.59
N LYS A 46 -12.74 -20.48 7.60
CA LYS A 46 -12.75 -19.64 6.38
C LYS A 46 -13.32 -18.24 6.59
N ASN A 47 -14.16 -18.03 7.60
CA ASN A 47 -14.83 -16.75 7.83
C ASN A 47 -14.94 -16.44 9.32
N PHE A 48 -14.95 -15.16 9.65
CA PHE A 48 -15.29 -14.73 11.00
C PHE A 48 -16.72 -15.11 11.37
N THR A 49 -16.91 -15.58 12.59
CA THR A 49 -18.21 -15.91 13.16
C THR A 49 -18.58 -14.92 14.26
N ASN A 50 -19.87 -14.81 14.57
CA ASN A 50 -20.35 -13.97 15.67
C ASN A 50 -20.34 -14.67 17.02
N SER A 51 -20.20 -16.00 17.02
CA SER A 51 -20.12 -16.85 18.20
C SER A 51 -18.80 -17.61 18.19
N ARG A 52 -18.47 -18.23 19.34
CA ARG A 52 -17.34 -19.18 19.41
C ARG A 52 -17.54 -20.31 18.41
N ILE A 53 -16.50 -20.60 17.65
CA ILE A 53 -16.43 -21.73 16.73
C ILE A 53 -15.20 -22.57 17.05
N GLU A 54 -15.35 -23.88 17.08
CA GLU A 54 -14.28 -24.82 17.24
C GLU A 54 -13.84 -25.35 15.88
N THR A 55 -12.55 -25.66 15.74
CA THR A 55 -12.03 -26.32 14.55
C THR A 55 -12.46 -27.78 14.54
N ASN A 56 -12.75 -28.36 13.37
CA ASN A 56 -13.27 -29.69 13.26
C ASN A 56 -12.21 -30.80 13.52
N GLN A 57 -10.94 -30.44 13.48
CA GLN A 57 -9.84 -31.41 13.58
C GLN A 57 -8.74 -30.91 14.53
N PRO A 58 -9.04 -30.77 15.84
CA PRO A 58 -8.00 -30.40 16.79
C PRO A 58 -6.98 -31.54 16.93
N PRO A 59 -5.73 -31.25 17.31
CA PRO A 59 -4.77 -32.30 17.68
C PRO A 59 -5.33 -33.19 18.77
N LYS A 60 -5.17 -34.49 18.62
CA LYS A 60 -5.59 -35.46 19.64
C LYS A 60 -4.52 -35.64 20.73
N ALA A 61 -3.24 -35.64 20.33
CA ALA A 61 -2.12 -35.65 21.26
C ALA A 61 -1.98 -34.28 21.92
N THR A 62 -2.20 -34.23 23.21
CA THR A 62 -2.08 -33.00 24.03
C THR A 62 -0.80 -32.97 24.87
N ASP A 63 -0.09 -34.07 24.95
CA ASP A 63 1.24 -34.15 25.54
C ASP A 63 2.22 -33.29 24.74
N GLN A 64 3.10 -32.60 25.42
CA GLN A 64 4.06 -31.62 24.84
C GLN A 64 3.38 -30.54 24.02
N ARG A 65 2.27 -30.01 24.52
CA ARG A 65 1.56 -28.84 24.01
C ARG A 65 1.12 -27.95 25.15
N THR A 66 1.19 -26.68 24.91
CA THR A 66 0.69 -25.65 25.86
C THR A 66 -0.59 -25.03 25.31
N PRO A 67 -1.69 -25.03 26.09
CA PRO A 67 -2.86 -24.26 25.72
C PRO A 67 -2.54 -22.76 25.79
N VAL A 68 -2.75 -22.06 24.67
CA VAL A 68 -2.47 -20.61 24.55
C VAL A 68 -3.74 -19.89 24.09
N ARG A 69 -4.16 -18.91 24.88
CA ARG A 69 -5.18 -17.94 24.48
C ARG A 69 -4.50 -16.67 24.00
N ALA A 70 -4.83 -16.22 22.83
CA ALA A 70 -4.35 -14.97 22.28
C ALA A 70 -5.52 -14.08 21.87
N SER A 71 -5.51 -12.80 22.31
CA SER A 71 -6.45 -11.79 21.85
C SER A 71 -5.88 -11.07 20.65
N ILE A 72 -6.62 -11.01 19.55
CA ILE A 72 -6.19 -10.44 18.29
C ILE A 72 -7.05 -9.22 17.95
N GLY A 73 -6.40 -8.06 17.78
CA GLY A 73 -7.01 -6.83 17.32
C GLY A 73 -6.59 -6.53 15.89
N MET A 74 -7.52 -6.65 14.93
CA MET A 74 -7.28 -6.35 13.52
C MET A 74 -7.22 -4.84 13.28
N LEU A 75 -6.12 -4.35 12.74
CA LEU A 75 -5.91 -2.93 12.40
C LEU A 75 -6.44 -2.59 11.00
N ILE A 76 -6.55 -3.59 10.14
CA ILE A 76 -7.07 -3.47 8.78
C ILE A 76 -8.31 -4.37 8.61
N SER A 77 -9.09 -4.12 7.57
CA SER A 77 -10.17 -5.03 7.19
C SER A 77 -9.59 -6.33 6.63
N HIS A 78 -9.98 -7.45 7.21
CA HIS A 78 -9.53 -8.78 6.83
C HIS A 78 -10.71 -9.73 6.72
N ARG A 79 -10.65 -10.72 5.84
CA ARG A 79 -11.78 -11.62 5.58
C ARG A 79 -11.75 -12.88 6.43
N THR A 80 -10.56 -13.43 6.62
CA THR A 80 -10.34 -14.73 7.26
C THR A 80 -9.68 -14.54 8.63
N PRO A 81 -10.14 -15.19 9.69
CA PRO A 81 -9.42 -15.18 10.95
C PRO A 81 -8.12 -15.97 10.82
N PHE A 82 -7.10 -15.55 11.53
CA PHE A 82 -5.89 -16.35 11.71
C PHE A 82 -5.64 -16.61 13.20
N GLY A 83 -4.94 -17.68 13.49
CA GLY A 83 -4.63 -18.08 14.84
C GLY A 83 -3.21 -18.61 14.98
N LEU A 84 -2.70 -18.59 16.23
CA LEU A 84 -1.42 -19.20 16.52
C LEU A 84 -1.47 -20.70 16.14
N GLU A 85 -0.35 -21.25 15.79
CA GLU A 85 -0.17 -22.65 15.40
C GLU A 85 -1.05 -23.62 16.19
N SER A 86 -1.67 -24.56 15.47
CA SER A 86 -2.65 -25.52 16.01
C SER A 86 -3.85 -24.89 16.74
N PRO A 87 -4.56 -23.94 16.10
CA PRO A 87 -5.75 -23.33 16.69
C PRO A 87 -6.87 -24.36 16.83
N ILE A 88 -7.56 -24.35 17.98
CA ILE A 88 -8.69 -25.25 18.28
C ILE A 88 -10.03 -24.52 18.37
N ALA A 89 -10.03 -23.20 18.61
CA ALA A 89 -11.24 -22.41 18.64
C ALA A 89 -10.95 -20.91 18.37
N TYR A 90 -11.99 -20.23 17.89
CA TYR A 90 -12.02 -18.79 17.69
C TYR A 90 -13.28 -18.22 18.33
N GLU A 91 -13.19 -17.04 18.94
CA GLU A 91 -14.29 -16.41 19.64
C GLU A 91 -14.29 -14.89 19.40
N ASN A 92 -15.37 -14.37 18.87
CA ASN A 92 -15.50 -12.92 18.69
C ASN A 92 -15.59 -12.21 20.06
N THR A 93 -14.86 -11.12 20.24
CA THR A 93 -14.81 -10.38 21.50
C THR A 93 -15.33 -8.96 21.31
N ALA A 94 -15.74 -8.32 22.43
CA ALA A 94 -16.09 -6.91 22.41
C ALA A 94 -14.88 -6.08 21.96
N ASN A 95 -15.09 -5.18 21.02
CA ASN A 95 -14.03 -4.31 20.52
C ASN A 95 -13.79 -3.17 21.51
N PRO A 96 -12.65 -3.10 22.18
CA PRO A 96 -12.37 -2.07 23.17
C PRO A 96 -12.17 -0.68 22.54
N ASN A 97 -11.81 -0.62 21.25
CA ASN A 97 -11.57 0.64 20.56
C ASN A 97 -11.91 0.55 19.06
N ASN A 98 -13.15 0.88 18.71
CA ASN A 98 -13.66 0.83 17.32
C ASN A 98 -12.99 1.81 16.36
N LEU A 99 -12.27 2.81 16.86
CA LEU A 99 -11.51 3.73 16.00
C LEU A 99 -10.19 3.09 15.51
N ARG A 100 -9.63 2.18 16.32
CA ARG A 100 -8.35 1.53 16.05
C ARG A 100 -8.51 0.14 15.46
N PHE A 101 -9.36 -0.70 16.08
CA PHE A 101 -9.54 -2.06 15.64
C PHE A 101 -10.77 -2.20 14.76
N LYS A 102 -10.59 -2.80 13.60
CA LYS A 102 -11.68 -3.16 12.69
C LYS A 102 -12.48 -4.34 13.23
N ARG A 103 -11.81 -5.23 13.94
CA ARG A 103 -12.39 -6.42 14.58
C ARG A 103 -11.47 -6.88 15.71
N THR A 104 -12.05 -7.50 16.74
CA THR A 104 -11.31 -8.17 17.81
C THR A 104 -11.89 -9.57 18.05
N TYR A 105 -11.02 -10.50 18.33
CA TYR A 105 -11.38 -11.89 18.62
C TYR A 105 -10.28 -12.58 19.42
N ASP A 106 -10.65 -13.62 20.14
CA ASP A 106 -9.72 -14.51 20.81
C ASP A 106 -9.51 -15.78 19.99
N THR A 107 -8.29 -16.29 20.03
CA THR A 107 -7.93 -17.61 19.52
C THR A 107 -7.45 -18.48 20.66
N TYR A 108 -7.78 -19.75 20.59
CA TYR A 108 -7.36 -20.77 21.52
C TYR A 108 -6.57 -21.81 20.74
N SER A 109 -5.32 -22.03 21.11
CA SER A 109 -4.41 -22.92 20.39
C SER A 109 -3.80 -23.94 21.35
N GLN A 110 -3.51 -25.13 20.82
CA GLN A 110 -2.67 -26.15 21.46
C GLN A 110 -1.25 -26.00 20.87
N ALA A 111 -0.54 -24.98 21.31
CA ALA A 111 0.76 -24.62 20.76
C ALA A 111 1.82 -25.72 21.05
N PRO A 112 2.65 -26.09 20.05
CA PRO A 112 3.62 -27.17 20.23
C PRO A 112 4.78 -26.79 21.14
N GLU A 113 5.16 -27.69 22.01
CA GLU A 113 6.38 -27.65 22.83
C GLU A 113 7.27 -28.89 22.58
N TYR A 114 6.95 -29.68 21.57
CA TYR A 114 7.74 -30.83 21.20
C TYR A 114 8.95 -30.48 20.37
N ASP A 115 10.03 -31.23 20.62
CA ASP A 115 11.24 -31.16 19.82
C ASP A 115 11.23 -32.18 18.67
N PHE A 116 12.33 -32.21 17.95
CA PHE A 116 12.63 -33.16 16.89
C PHE A 116 12.38 -34.61 17.21
N ASN A 117 12.84 -35.08 18.42
CA ASN A 117 12.81 -36.45 18.78
C ASN A 117 11.38 -36.96 18.98
N TYR A 118 10.47 -36.05 19.35
CA TYR A 118 9.05 -36.38 19.50
C TYR A 118 8.38 -36.74 18.17
N LEU A 119 8.86 -36.21 17.07
CA LEU A 119 8.29 -36.40 15.73
C LEU A 119 8.85 -37.64 15.01
N LEU A 120 9.98 -38.18 15.45
CA LEU A 120 10.54 -39.38 14.88
C LEU A 120 9.67 -40.62 15.19
N GLY A 121 9.56 -41.53 14.23
CA GLY A 121 8.79 -42.79 14.35
C GLY A 121 7.28 -42.59 14.32
N ARG A 122 6.78 -41.37 13.98
CA ARG A 122 5.34 -41.10 13.91
C ARG A 122 4.73 -41.52 12.57
N GLU A 123 3.51 -42.01 12.62
CA GLU A 123 2.77 -42.38 11.43
C GLU A 123 2.15 -41.15 10.76
N LEU A 124 2.06 -41.19 9.41
CA LEU A 124 1.50 -40.14 8.60
C LEU A 124 -0.04 -40.19 8.53
N GLY A 125 -0.64 -39.06 8.20
CA GLY A 125 -2.05 -38.91 7.85
C GLY A 125 -3.03 -39.17 9.00
N ARG A 126 -4.30 -39.16 8.70
CA ARG A 126 -5.38 -39.50 9.65
C ARG A 126 -6.00 -40.86 9.33
N ALA A 127 -6.39 -41.60 10.35
CA ALA A 127 -7.02 -42.90 10.18
C ALA A 127 -8.41 -42.83 9.51
N ASP A 128 -9.05 -41.66 9.57
CA ASP A 128 -10.39 -41.40 8.99
C ASP A 128 -10.35 -40.67 7.63
N TRP A 129 -9.18 -40.43 7.06
CA TRP A 129 -9.10 -39.94 5.69
C TRP A 129 -9.53 -41.00 4.69
N SER A 130 -10.39 -40.62 3.73
CA SER A 130 -10.63 -41.47 2.55
C SER A 130 -9.37 -41.57 1.70
N GLN A 131 -9.29 -42.54 0.84
CA GLN A 131 -8.19 -42.68 -0.11
C GLN A 131 -8.09 -41.44 -1.01
N GLU A 132 -9.21 -40.86 -1.40
CA GLU A 132 -9.28 -39.65 -2.22
C GLU A 132 -8.64 -38.45 -1.52
N VAL A 133 -8.91 -38.23 -0.23
CA VAL A 133 -8.28 -37.17 0.56
C VAL A 133 -6.79 -37.39 0.71
N TRP A 134 -6.39 -38.64 0.89
CA TRP A 134 -4.98 -39.00 0.95
C TRP A 134 -4.27 -38.74 -0.36
N ASP A 135 -4.86 -39.12 -1.48
CA ASP A 135 -4.30 -38.91 -2.83
C ASP A 135 -4.19 -37.43 -3.15
N GLU A 136 -5.18 -36.62 -2.82
CA GLU A 136 -5.15 -35.13 -3.01
C GLU A 136 -3.97 -34.48 -2.26
N TYR A 137 -3.67 -34.91 -1.02
CA TYR A 137 -2.51 -34.39 -0.30
C TYR A 137 -1.16 -34.92 -0.81
N LEU A 138 -1.17 -35.83 -1.80
CA LEU A 138 0.01 -36.36 -2.48
C LEU A 138 0.15 -35.87 -3.93
N GLU A 139 -0.87 -35.21 -4.52
CA GLU A 139 -0.79 -34.74 -5.88
C GLU A 139 0.30 -33.66 -6.06
N LEU A 140 1.06 -33.75 -7.14
CA LEU A 140 2.17 -32.86 -7.50
C LEU A 140 2.28 -32.76 -9.03
N PRO A 141 3.09 -31.83 -9.57
CA PRO A 141 3.37 -31.77 -11.01
C PRO A 141 3.92 -33.10 -11.54
N ASP A 142 3.55 -33.47 -12.77
CA ASP A 142 4.05 -34.67 -13.45
C ASP A 142 5.49 -34.45 -13.95
N ASP A 143 6.41 -34.30 -12.98
CA ASP A 143 7.84 -34.12 -13.22
C ASP A 143 8.64 -35.07 -12.31
N PRO A 144 9.29 -36.10 -12.86
CA PRO A 144 10.00 -37.10 -12.08
C PRO A 144 11.19 -36.53 -11.28
N ARG A 145 11.69 -35.34 -11.67
CA ARG A 145 12.84 -34.71 -11.01
C ARG A 145 12.58 -34.41 -9.54
N TYR A 146 11.31 -34.10 -9.15
CA TYR A 146 10.95 -33.90 -7.75
C TYR A 146 11.28 -35.14 -6.90
N LYS A 147 10.88 -36.32 -7.39
CA LYS A 147 11.13 -37.58 -6.72
C LYS A 147 12.61 -37.96 -6.75
N GLU A 148 13.26 -37.84 -7.90
CA GLU A 148 14.68 -38.15 -8.09
C GLU A 148 15.56 -37.31 -7.13
N LEU A 149 15.30 -36.02 -7.04
CA LEU A 149 16.02 -35.15 -6.11
C LEU A 149 15.73 -35.53 -4.66
N ALA A 150 14.46 -35.68 -4.29
CA ALA A 150 14.06 -36.04 -2.93
C ALA A 150 14.68 -37.37 -2.49
N GLU A 151 14.66 -38.40 -3.36
CA GLU A 151 15.31 -39.69 -3.09
C GLU A 151 16.82 -39.56 -2.94
N SER A 152 17.48 -38.69 -3.74
CA SER A 152 18.93 -38.44 -3.61
C SER A 152 19.33 -37.80 -2.28
N LEU A 153 18.46 -36.98 -1.70
CA LEU A 153 18.72 -36.26 -0.44
C LEU A 153 18.58 -37.18 0.78
N ILE A 154 17.89 -38.29 0.68
CA ILE A 154 17.65 -39.23 1.79
C ILE A 154 18.60 -40.43 1.77
N VAL A 155 19.43 -40.60 0.74
CA VAL A 155 20.35 -41.75 0.60
C VAL A 155 21.33 -41.85 1.79
N ASP A 156 21.79 -40.71 2.29
CA ASP A 156 22.77 -40.65 3.37
C ASP A 156 22.17 -40.64 4.77
N LEU A 157 20.85 -40.83 4.87
CA LEU A 157 20.20 -41.01 6.18
C LEU A 157 20.70 -42.32 6.85
N LYS A 158 20.85 -42.23 8.17
CA LYS A 158 21.20 -43.45 8.92
C LYS A 158 20.14 -44.52 8.73
N PRO A 159 20.49 -45.81 8.74
CA PRO A 159 19.57 -46.92 8.47
C PRO A 159 18.29 -46.89 9.33
N GLU A 160 18.38 -46.42 10.58
CA GLU A 160 17.27 -46.29 11.51
C GLU A 160 16.25 -45.23 11.13
N PHE A 161 16.62 -44.27 10.26
CA PHE A 161 15.81 -43.14 9.82
C PHE A 161 15.44 -43.17 8.33
N THR A 162 15.89 -44.17 7.60
CA THR A 162 15.67 -44.29 6.14
C THR A 162 14.18 -44.30 5.80
N ASP A 163 13.33 -44.91 6.64
CA ASP A 163 11.88 -44.98 6.44
C ASP A 163 11.10 -43.92 7.25
N ASP A 164 11.79 -43.15 8.09
CA ASP A 164 11.14 -42.16 8.95
C ASP A 164 10.67 -40.94 8.15
N PRO A 165 9.36 -40.60 8.16
CA PRO A 165 8.83 -39.52 7.36
C PRO A 165 9.38 -38.13 7.77
N PHE A 166 9.57 -37.93 9.08
CA PHE A 166 10.09 -36.67 9.58
C PHE A 166 11.57 -36.48 9.24
N ALA A 167 12.38 -37.55 9.37
CA ALA A 167 13.77 -37.49 8.98
C ALA A 167 13.95 -37.19 7.47
N LYS A 168 13.09 -37.80 6.61
CA LYS A 168 13.06 -37.48 5.18
C LYS A 168 12.72 -36.01 4.93
N ALA A 169 11.67 -35.48 5.56
CA ALA A 169 11.26 -34.12 5.43
C ALA A 169 12.35 -33.13 5.92
N TRP A 170 13.05 -33.49 6.98
CA TRP A 170 14.14 -32.71 7.52
C TRP A 170 15.38 -32.69 6.61
N ALA A 171 15.70 -33.79 5.95
CA ALA A 171 16.80 -33.84 4.97
C ALA A 171 16.51 -32.86 3.80
N ILE A 172 15.26 -32.84 3.32
CA ILE A 172 14.83 -31.91 2.27
C ILE A 172 14.89 -30.46 2.77
N LYS A 173 14.41 -30.18 4.00
CA LYS A 173 14.53 -28.86 4.60
C LYS A 173 16.00 -28.42 4.68
N THR A 174 16.88 -29.27 5.19
CA THR A 174 18.31 -28.96 5.32
C THR A 174 18.95 -28.62 3.97
N TYR A 175 18.62 -29.37 2.94
CA TYR A 175 19.07 -29.06 1.57
C TYR A 175 18.65 -27.67 1.12
N LEU A 176 17.40 -27.30 1.32
CA LEU A 176 16.87 -25.99 0.94
C LEU A 176 17.47 -24.86 1.81
N ASP A 177 17.73 -25.10 3.07
CA ASP A 177 18.39 -24.13 3.98
C ASP A 177 19.82 -23.83 3.54
N GLU A 178 20.57 -24.87 3.15
CA GLU A 178 21.99 -24.76 2.82
C GLU A 178 22.22 -24.27 1.38
N SER A 179 21.39 -24.73 0.43
CA SER A 179 21.57 -24.46 -0.99
C SER A 179 20.75 -23.28 -1.50
N GLY A 180 19.69 -22.91 -0.82
CA GLY A 180 18.78 -21.86 -1.25
C GLY A 180 19.26 -20.46 -0.97
N ILE A 181 18.83 -19.50 -1.81
CA ILE A 181 19.08 -18.07 -1.67
C ILE A 181 17.75 -17.35 -1.56
N TYR A 182 17.52 -16.64 -0.46
CA TYR A 182 16.28 -15.87 -0.30
C TYR A 182 16.34 -14.55 -1.06
N SER A 183 15.42 -14.36 -2.00
CA SER A 183 15.32 -13.14 -2.80
C SER A 183 13.89 -12.90 -3.27
N LEU A 184 13.41 -11.65 -3.15
CA LEU A 184 12.14 -11.23 -3.75
C LEU A 184 12.26 -10.98 -5.26
N LYS A 185 13.49 -10.84 -5.78
CA LYS A 185 13.77 -10.67 -7.22
C LYS A 185 14.08 -12.02 -7.84
N ASN A 186 13.17 -12.53 -8.63
CA ASN A 186 13.31 -13.79 -9.37
C ASN A 186 12.39 -13.75 -10.61
N GLU A 187 12.58 -14.70 -11.52
CA GLU A 187 11.82 -14.80 -12.78
C GLU A 187 10.92 -16.05 -12.84
N HIS A 188 10.83 -16.82 -11.74
CA HIS A 188 10.14 -18.11 -11.71
C HIS A 188 8.63 -18.01 -11.94
N ALA A 189 8.00 -16.87 -11.59
CA ALA A 189 6.56 -16.63 -11.76
C ALA A 189 6.07 -16.77 -13.22
N TYR A 190 6.96 -16.69 -14.20
CA TYR A 190 6.61 -16.82 -15.62
C TYR A 190 6.75 -18.26 -16.14
N ALA A 191 7.27 -19.17 -15.33
CA ALA A 191 7.40 -20.57 -15.70
C ALA A 191 6.06 -21.31 -15.60
N THR A 192 5.87 -22.36 -16.40
CA THR A 192 4.69 -23.26 -16.31
C THR A 192 4.64 -23.95 -14.93
N ASP A 193 5.79 -24.32 -14.41
CA ASP A 193 5.98 -24.81 -13.04
C ASP A 193 6.97 -23.88 -12.32
N PRO A 194 6.49 -22.88 -11.57
CA PRO A 194 7.37 -21.97 -10.85
C PRO A 194 8.23 -22.64 -9.78
N ALA A 195 7.71 -23.68 -9.10
CA ALA A 195 8.46 -24.39 -8.08
C ALA A 195 9.57 -25.23 -8.70
N GLY A 196 9.32 -25.89 -9.84
CA GLY A 196 10.33 -26.63 -10.59
C GLY A 196 11.39 -25.71 -11.19
N SER A 197 10.97 -24.56 -11.74
CA SER A 197 11.90 -23.53 -12.24
C SER A 197 12.86 -23.05 -11.16
N PHE A 198 12.38 -22.85 -9.93
CA PHE A 198 13.18 -22.51 -8.77
C PHE A 198 14.09 -23.69 -8.37
N LEU A 199 13.51 -24.86 -8.10
CA LEU A 199 14.20 -25.99 -7.50
C LEU A 199 15.30 -26.58 -8.38
N PHE A 200 15.03 -26.69 -9.69
CA PHE A 200 15.96 -27.25 -10.67
C PHE A 200 16.76 -26.16 -11.42
N GLY A 201 16.55 -24.89 -11.05
CA GLY A 201 17.25 -23.73 -11.59
C GLY A 201 18.38 -23.24 -10.66
N ASP A 202 18.21 -22.01 -10.16
CA ASP A 202 19.24 -21.33 -9.38
C ASP A 202 18.99 -21.30 -7.87
N LEU A 203 17.90 -21.92 -7.38
CA LEU A 203 17.44 -21.93 -5.99
C LEU A 203 17.31 -20.54 -5.38
N THR A 204 17.09 -19.51 -6.21
CA THR A 204 16.92 -18.12 -5.78
C THR A 204 15.45 -17.73 -5.79
N GLY A 205 14.83 -17.56 -4.62
CA GLY A 205 13.40 -17.29 -4.52
C GLY A 205 12.98 -16.79 -3.16
N TYR A 206 11.68 -16.68 -2.93
CA TYR A 206 11.08 -16.27 -1.66
C TYR A 206 10.21 -17.41 -1.08
N CYS A 207 9.64 -17.21 0.10
CA CYS A 207 8.94 -18.23 0.88
C CYS A 207 8.02 -19.14 0.06
N MET A 208 7.26 -18.61 -0.91
CA MET A 208 6.38 -19.41 -1.76
C MET A 208 7.14 -20.46 -2.57
N HIS A 209 8.26 -20.09 -3.19
CA HIS A 209 9.06 -21.03 -3.98
C HIS A 209 9.64 -22.17 -3.13
N PHE A 210 10.20 -21.82 -1.96
CA PHE A 210 10.70 -22.79 -1.00
C PHE A 210 9.61 -23.73 -0.49
N SER A 211 8.43 -23.16 -0.16
CA SER A 211 7.32 -23.94 0.39
C SER A 211 6.70 -24.89 -0.62
N PHE A 212 6.50 -24.44 -1.86
CA PHE A 212 5.98 -25.31 -2.92
C PHE A 212 6.97 -26.41 -3.28
N ALA A 213 8.26 -26.07 -3.45
CA ALA A 213 9.30 -27.04 -3.78
C ALA A 213 9.43 -28.11 -2.69
N ALA A 214 9.48 -27.71 -1.38
CA ALA A 214 9.50 -28.64 -0.27
C ALA A 214 8.26 -29.52 -0.25
N THR A 215 7.07 -28.93 -0.40
CA THR A 215 5.79 -29.67 -0.40
C THR A 215 5.74 -30.71 -1.52
N TYR A 216 6.16 -30.37 -2.74
CA TYR A 216 6.21 -31.32 -3.85
C TYR A 216 7.23 -32.44 -3.62
N MET A 217 8.40 -32.14 -3.05
CA MET A 217 9.35 -33.17 -2.65
C MET A 217 8.80 -34.09 -1.54
N PHE A 218 8.08 -33.55 -0.54
CA PHE A 218 7.43 -34.38 0.48
C PHE A 218 6.38 -35.28 -0.16
N ARG A 219 5.51 -34.76 -1.00
CA ARG A 219 4.46 -35.52 -1.70
C ARG A 219 5.04 -36.62 -2.58
N SER A 220 6.17 -36.35 -3.26
CA SER A 220 6.84 -37.36 -4.10
C SER A 220 7.38 -38.54 -3.33
N LEU A 221 7.65 -38.38 -2.01
CA LEU A 221 8.05 -39.46 -1.08
C LEU A 221 6.86 -40.08 -0.34
N GLY A 222 5.60 -39.77 -0.73
CA GLY A 222 4.40 -40.28 -0.09
C GLY A 222 4.07 -39.64 1.25
N ILE A 223 4.59 -38.42 1.52
CA ILE A 223 4.32 -37.69 2.76
C ILE A 223 3.21 -36.66 2.46
N PRO A 224 2.01 -36.81 3.08
CA PRO A 224 0.90 -35.86 2.92
C PRO A 224 1.33 -34.47 3.40
N ALA A 225 1.25 -33.50 2.49
CA ALA A 225 1.78 -32.17 2.75
C ALA A 225 0.90 -31.08 2.11
N ARG A 226 0.95 -29.88 2.70
CA ARG A 226 0.32 -28.67 2.18
C ARG A 226 1.21 -27.43 2.43
N VAL A 227 0.88 -26.30 1.80
CA VAL A 227 1.53 -25.03 2.08
C VAL A 227 0.62 -24.20 2.98
N GLY A 228 1.04 -23.95 4.22
CA GLY A 228 0.39 -23.04 5.15
C GLY A 228 0.67 -21.59 4.73
N ILE A 229 -0.34 -20.73 4.88
CA ILE A 229 -0.29 -19.30 4.55
C ILE A 229 -0.70 -18.48 5.77
N GLY A 230 0.02 -17.41 6.04
CA GLY A 230 -0.29 -16.51 7.14
C GLY A 230 0.87 -15.59 7.48
N TYR A 231 1.23 -15.56 8.75
CA TYR A 231 2.29 -14.67 9.25
C TYR A 231 3.27 -15.45 10.13
N ALA A 232 4.56 -15.27 9.86
CA ALA A 232 5.64 -15.77 10.72
C ALA A 232 6.33 -14.56 11.36
N VAL A 233 6.23 -14.45 12.69
CA VAL A 233 6.76 -13.31 13.43
C VAL A 233 7.87 -13.78 14.35
N PRO A 234 9.10 -13.25 14.22
CA PRO A 234 10.20 -13.60 15.10
C PRO A 234 9.85 -13.41 16.58
N ALA A 235 10.20 -14.35 17.43
CA ALA A 235 9.94 -14.28 18.88
C ALA A 235 10.61 -13.05 19.53
N SER A 236 11.72 -12.58 18.97
CA SER A 236 12.40 -11.35 19.39
C SER A 236 11.56 -10.09 19.21
N ASN A 237 10.51 -10.13 18.39
CA ASN A 237 9.59 -9.00 18.17
C ASN A 237 8.51 -8.89 19.25
N LYS A 238 8.43 -9.85 20.20
CA LYS A 238 7.51 -9.80 21.34
C LYS A 238 7.96 -8.69 22.30
N ALA A 239 7.10 -7.72 22.55
CA ALA A 239 7.40 -6.57 23.40
C ALA A 239 6.31 -6.36 24.46
N GLY A 240 6.60 -5.54 25.48
CA GLY A 240 5.65 -5.18 26.51
C GLY A 240 5.08 -6.37 27.28
N GLY A 241 5.91 -7.40 27.50
CA GLY A 241 5.59 -8.60 28.26
C GLY A 241 4.75 -9.65 27.54
N SER A 242 3.86 -9.28 26.62
CA SER A 242 3.00 -10.28 25.95
C SER A 242 2.34 -9.78 24.67
N SER A 243 2.79 -8.66 24.10
CA SER A 243 2.22 -8.15 22.85
C SER A 243 3.12 -8.43 21.64
N LEU A 244 2.50 -8.65 20.49
CA LEU A 244 3.16 -8.89 19.22
C LEU A 244 2.46 -8.10 18.12
N LEU A 245 3.22 -7.30 17.35
CA LEU A 245 2.69 -6.59 16.20
C LEU A 245 2.89 -7.41 14.92
N ILE A 246 1.81 -7.81 14.29
CA ILE A 246 1.85 -8.46 12.98
C ILE A 246 1.79 -7.38 11.90
N GLN A 247 2.82 -7.32 11.08
CA GLN A 247 2.94 -6.41 9.96
C GLN A 247 2.82 -7.15 8.63
N ALA A 248 2.62 -6.43 7.52
CA ALA A 248 2.56 -7.03 6.20
C ALA A 248 3.87 -7.73 5.80
N VAL A 249 5.00 -7.25 6.28
CA VAL A 249 6.33 -7.86 6.03
C VAL A 249 6.47 -9.25 6.65
N HIS A 250 5.66 -9.59 7.67
CA HIS A 250 5.63 -10.91 8.29
C HIS A 250 4.79 -11.92 7.50
N GLY A 251 4.14 -11.50 6.39
CA GLY A 251 3.43 -12.41 5.49
C GLY A 251 4.35 -13.52 5.01
N HIS A 252 3.95 -14.77 5.22
CA HIS A 252 4.80 -15.92 5.01
C HIS A 252 4.00 -17.15 4.55
N ALA A 253 4.69 -18.02 3.84
CA ALA A 253 4.21 -19.33 3.44
C ALA A 253 5.21 -20.37 3.92
N TRP A 254 4.73 -21.50 4.37
CA TRP A 254 5.56 -22.60 4.89
C TRP A 254 4.96 -23.96 4.57
N PRO A 255 5.77 -25.00 4.34
CA PRO A 255 5.28 -26.36 4.16
C PRO A 255 4.87 -26.99 5.49
N GLU A 256 3.78 -27.75 5.46
CA GLU A 256 3.26 -28.54 6.57
C GLU A 256 3.09 -30.00 6.16
N ILE A 257 3.46 -30.91 7.06
CA ILE A 257 3.25 -32.35 6.90
C ILE A 257 2.33 -32.87 8.00
N TYR A 258 1.50 -33.85 7.69
CA TYR A 258 0.50 -34.34 8.65
C TYR A 258 0.92 -35.62 9.35
N PHE A 259 1.03 -35.56 10.67
CA PHE A 259 1.27 -36.74 11.52
C PHE A 259 0.01 -37.17 12.27
N ARG A 260 -0.17 -38.47 12.37
CA ARG A 260 -1.31 -39.07 13.08
C ARG A 260 -1.36 -38.58 14.52
N ASP A 261 -2.55 -38.17 14.96
CA ASP A 261 -2.87 -37.64 16.28
C ASP A 261 -2.14 -36.28 16.65
N ILE A 262 -1.07 -35.94 15.96
CA ILE A 262 -0.34 -34.67 16.16
C ILE A 262 -0.96 -33.56 15.31
N GLY A 263 -1.37 -33.84 14.07
CA GLY A 263 -1.88 -32.84 13.13
C GLY A 263 -0.80 -32.30 12.21
N TRP A 264 -1.02 -31.10 11.66
CA TRP A 264 -0.10 -30.44 10.78
C TRP A 264 1.13 -29.90 11.52
N VAL A 265 2.29 -30.28 11.07
CA VAL A 265 3.60 -29.92 11.62
C VAL A 265 4.34 -29.06 10.58
N ILE A 266 4.83 -27.92 11.00
CA ILE A 266 5.57 -26.96 10.18
C ILE A 266 7.00 -27.48 9.96
N VAL A 267 7.43 -27.52 8.70
CA VAL A 267 8.81 -27.86 8.29
C VAL A 267 9.32 -26.74 7.37
N ASP A 268 9.48 -25.55 7.93
CA ASP A 268 9.77 -24.34 7.18
C ASP A 268 11.25 -24.21 6.81
N PRO A 269 11.61 -24.18 5.50
CA PRO A 269 12.97 -23.88 5.07
C PRO A 269 13.36 -22.44 5.40
N ALA A 270 14.54 -22.26 6.00
CA ALA A 270 15.10 -20.99 6.38
C ALA A 270 16.50 -20.83 5.73
N PRO A 271 16.59 -20.35 4.47
CA PRO A 271 17.85 -20.22 3.75
C PRO A 271 18.86 -19.36 4.50
N GLN A 272 20.10 -19.83 4.58
CA GLN A 272 21.19 -19.13 5.28
C GLN A 272 21.66 -17.90 4.51
N GLN A 273 21.45 -17.88 3.18
CA GLN A 273 21.80 -16.76 2.34
C GLN A 273 20.55 -15.92 2.01
N THR A 274 20.60 -14.65 2.31
CA THR A 274 19.53 -13.71 1.94
C THR A 274 20.09 -12.49 1.23
N LEU A 275 19.44 -12.10 0.14
CA LEU A 275 19.73 -10.88 -0.62
C LEU A 275 18.82 -9.71 -0.19
N VAL A 276 18.00 -9.89 0.83
CA VAL A 276 17.08 -8.88 1.36
C VAL A 276 17.55 -8.49 2.77
N ASP A 277 17.90 -7.21 2.97
CA ASP A 277 18.11 -6.65 4.30
C ASP A 277 16.78 -6.67 5.10
N MET A 278 16.68 -7.57 6.04
CA MET A 278 15.64 -7.57 7.06
C MET A 278 15.97 -6.47 8.08
N THR A 279 15.50 -5.25 7.83
CA THR A 279 15.68 -4.15 8.80
C THR A 279 14.92 -4.46 10.08
N THR A 280 15.61 -4.37 11.21
CA THR A 280 14.99 -4.39 12.55
C THR A 280 13.95 -3.28 12.67
N ASP A 281 12.73 -3.66 13.03
CA ASP A 281 11.60 -2.74 13.12
C ASP A 281 11.77 -1.74 14.27
N PRO A 282 11.73 -0.42 14.00
CA PRO A 282 11.82 0.61 15.04
C PRO A 282 10.52 0.80 15.86
N GLN A 283 9.49 -0.05 15.71
CA GLN A 283 8.14 0.22 16.23
C GLN A 283 7.79 -0.48 17.56
N ASN A 284 8.76 -0.87 18.38
CA ASN A 284 8.50 -1.49 19.69
C ASN A 284 7.51 -0.67 20.56
N ASN A 285 7.59 0.66 20.52
CA ASN A 285 6.69 1.55 21.27
C ASN A 285 5.25 1.48 20.75
N LEU A 286 5.05 1.39 19.44
CA LEU A 286 3.73 1.25 18.83
C LEU A 286 3.10 -0.10 19.18
N GLN A 287 3.89 -1.17 19.16
CA GLN A 287 3.44 -2.51 19.50
C GLN A 287 2.96 -2.61 20.95
N GLN A 288 3.73 -2.08 21.89
CA GLN A 288 3.34 -2.03 23.31
C GLN A 288 2.05 -1.24 23.48
N LEU A 289 1.95 -0.06 22.88
CA LEU A 289 0.79 0.80 22.92
C LEU A 289 -0.48 0.09 22.40
N LEU A 290 -0.39 -0.54 21.24
CA LEU A 290 -1.51 -1.28 20.65
C LEU A 290 -1.89 -2.51 21.49
N GLY A 291 -0.91 -3.13 22.14
CA GLY A 291 -1.12 -4.22 23.09
C GLY A 291 -1.89 -3.78 24.32
N ASP A 292 -1.54 -2.63 24.89
CA ASP A 292 -2.22 -2.06 26.07
C ASP A 292 -3.67 -1.66 25.73
N MET A 293 -3.90 -1.11 24.52
CA MET A 293 -5.26 -0.86 24.02
C MET A 293 -6.12 -2.13 23.97
N LEU A 294 -5.54 -3.21 23.51
CA LEU A 294 -6.27 -4.48 23.39
C LEU A 294 -6.54 -5.12 24.77
N ARG A 295 -5.75 -4.78 25.80
CA ARG A 295 -5.97 -5.21 27.18
C ARG A 295 -7.07 -4.46 27.93
N ASN A 296 -7.62 -3.39 27.35
CA ASN A 296 -8.57 -2.47 28.03
C ASN A 296 -7.95 -1.69 29.21
N ASP A 297 -6.68 -1.35 29.17
CA ASP A 297 -6.06 -0.54 30.22
C ASP A 297 -6.47 0.94 30.09
N ALA A 298 -7.08 1.47 31.16
CA ALA A 298 -7.66 2.82 31.18
C ALA A 298 -6.65 3.98 31.03
N SER A 299 -5.36 3.73 31.19
CA SER A 299 -4.28 4.72 31.02
C SER A 299 -4.08 5.19 29.58
N PHE A 300 -4.81 4.61 28.65
CA PHE A 300 -4.66 4.86 27.22
C PHE A 300 -5.43 6.10 26.72
N ASP A 301 -6.56 6.44 27.33
CA ASP A 301 -7.37 7.60 26.90
C ASP A 301 -6.60 8.92 27.05
N ASP A 302 -5.75 9.05 28.06
CA ASP A 302 -4.89 10.23 28.28
C ASP A 302 -3.78 10.34 27.21
N PHE A 303 -3.26 9.21 26.72
CA PHE A 303 -2.24 9.18 25.66
C PHE A 303 -2.81 9.51 24.28
N LEU A 304 -4.03 9.06 23.96
CA LEU A 304 -4.69 9.37 22.68
C LEU A 304 -4.97 10.87 22.54
N GLN A 305 -5.33 11.57 23.62
CA GLN A 305 -5.49 13.02 23.61
C GLN A 305 -4.17 13.75 23.30
N SER A 306 -3.03 13.22 23.74
CA SER A 306 -1.72 13.81 23.49
C SER A 306 -1.18 13.56 22.06
N GLN A 307 -1.61 12.49 21.39
CA GLN A 307 -1.19 12.12 20.02
C GLN A 307 -2.08 12.70 18.91
N GLN A 308 -3.25 13.23 19.22
CA GLN A 308 -4.16 13.82 18.22
C GLN A 308 -3.63 15.11 17.57
N THR A 309 -2.45 15.61 17.96
CA THR A 309 -1.88 16.87 17.47
C THR A 309 -1.01 16.78 16.20
N SER A 310 -0.83 15.62 15.60
CA SER A 310 0.03 15.50 14.39
C SER A 310 -0.45 14.58 13.26
N SER A 311 -1.72 14.33 13.13
CA SER A 311 -2.20 13.80 11.85
C SER A 311 -2.31 14.97 10.86
N ILE A 312 -1.43 15.01 9.86
CA ILE A 312 -1.55 15.92 8.73
C ILE A 312 -2.94 15.71 8.11
N ASN A 313 -3.85 16.63 8.40
CA ASN A 313 -5.21 16.57 7.88
C ASN A 313 -5.17 16.94 6.40
N LEU A 314 -5.07 15.94 5.53
CA LEU A 314 -5.00 16.12 4.08
C LEU A 314 -6.18 16.96 3.56
N GLN A 315 -7.36 16.83 4.17
CA GLN A 315 -8.54 17.63 3.85
C GLN A 315 -8.32 19.11 4.19
N LEU A 316 -7.67 19.41 5.30
CA LEU A 316 -7.32 20.78 5.68
C LEU A 316 -6.32 21.36 4.68
N ILE A 317 -5.30 20.62 4.27
CA ILE A 317 -4.33 21.06 3.26
C ILE A 317 -5.02 21.35 1.93
N LEU A 318 -5.89 20.46 1.46
CA LEU A 318 -6.68 20.66 0.24
C LEU A 318 -7.58 21.91 0.34
N ASN A 319 -8.23 22.11 1.48
CA ASN A 319 -9.08 23.28 1.71
C ASN A 319 -8.25 24.58 1.71
N VAL A 320 -7.08 24.58 2.35
CA VAL A 320 -6.16 25.73 2.37
C VAL A 320 -5.64 26.03 0.95
N LEU A 321 -5.22 25.02 0.20
CA LEU A 321 -4.77 25.17 -1.19
C LEU A 321 -5.90 25.72 -2.09
N THR A 322 -7.10 25.21 -1.95
CA THR A 322 -8.28 25.68 -2.68
C THR A 322 -8.58 27.13 -2.34
N ALA A 323 -8.55 27.49 -1.05
CA ALA A 323 -8.74 28.88 -0.60
C ALA A 323 -7.66 29.82 -1.15
N LEU A 324 -6.41 29.40 -1.18
CA LEU A 324 -5.30 30.17 -1.76
C LEU A 324 -5.48 30.39 -3.27
N ILE A 325 -5.89 29.36 -4.00
CA ILE A 325 -6.18 29.46 -5.44
C ILE A 325 -7.34 30.44 -5.68
N LEU A 326 -8.42 30.32 -4.94
CA LEU A 326 -9.57 31.22 -5.06
C LEU A 326 -9.21 32.66 -4.69
N ALA A 327 -8.44 32.88 -3.62
CA ALA A 327 -7.95 34.19 -3.22
C ALA A 327 -7.05 34.82 -4.31
N THR A 328 -6.18 34.02 -4.92
CA THR A 328 -5.30 34.44 -6.00
C THR A 328 -6.11 34.87 -7.24
N LEU A 329 -7.09 34.07 -7.64
CA LEU A 329 -7.98 34.36 -8.75
C LEU A 329 -8.80 35.63 -8.49
N LEU A 330 -9.38 35.74 -7.30
CA LEU A 330 -10.17 36.90 -6.89
C LEU A 330 -9.31 38.20 -6.93
N SER A 331 -8.09 38.12 -6.39
CA SER A 331 -7.14 39.23 -6.41
C SER A 331 -6.77 39.62 -7.84
N ALA A 332 -6.50 38.63 -8.71
CA ALA A 332 -6.14 38.89 -10.11
C ALA A 332 -7.30 39.56 -10.89
N TYR A 333 -8.54 39.11 -10.69
CA TYR A 333 -9.73 39.78 -11.28
C TYR A 333 -9.94 41.16 -10.69
N THR A 334 -9.79 41.34 -9.38
CA THR A 334 -9.90 42.65 -8.75
C THR A 334 -8.91 43.64 -9.35
N ILE A 335 -7.64 43.23 -9.52
CA ILE A 335 -6.62 44.07 -10.17
C ILE A 335 -7.02 44.39 -11.62
N LYS A 336 -7.45 43.37 -12.38
CA LYS A 336 -7.87 43.51 -13.78
C LYS A 336 -8.98 44.56 -13.93
N PHE A 337 -10.07 44.42 -13.18
CA PHE A 337 -11.19 45.34 -13.23
C PHE A 337 -10.82 46.74 -12.69
N TYR A 338 -10.06 46.83 -11.62
CA TYR A 338 -9.54 48.10 -11.09
C TYR A 338 -8.74 48.85 -12.14
N ARG A 339 -7.85 48.20 -12.89
CA ARG A 339 -7.02 48.85 -13.95
C ARG A 339 -7.84 49.33 -15.13
N ILE A 340 -8.96 48.70 -15.43
CA ILE A 340 -9.90 49.18 -16.48
C ILE A 340 -10.70 50.37 -15.97
N TRP A 341 -11.05 50.41 -14.70
CA TRP A 341 -11.97 51.38 -14.12
C TRP A 341 -11.29 52.66 -13.57
N ILE A 342 -10.07 52.50 -13.04
CA ILE A 342 -9.31 53.59 -12.41
C ILE A 342 -9.11 54.84 -13.30
N PRO A 343 -8.91 54.75 -14.65
CA PRO A 343 -8.70 55.91 -15.49
C PRO A 343 -9.83 56.93 -15.44
N SER A 344 -11.06 56.53 -15.19
CA SER A 344 -12.23 57.43 -15.13
C SER A 344 -12.33 58.19 -13.80
N ARG A 345 -11.59 57.81 -12.77
CA ARG A 345 -11.64 58.40 -11.41
C ARG A 345 -10.29 58.95 -10.92
N ALA A 346 -9.24 58.76 -11.69
CA ALA A 346 -7.92 59.23 -11.31
C ALA A 346 -7.78 60.75 -11.46
N ALA A 347 -6.85 61.32 -10.70
CA ALA A 347 -6.48 62.72 -10.82
C ALA A 347 -5.97 63.04 -12.24
N THR A 348 -6.24 64.23 -12.75
CA THR A 348 -6.02 64.65 -14.13
C THR A 348 -4.57 64.48 -14.59
N ASP A 349 -3.61 64.69 -13.69
CA ASP A 349 -2.16 64.55 -13.95
C ASP A 349 -1.73 63.11 -14.24
N LYS A 350 -2.47 62.10 -13.75
CA LYS A 350 -2.20 60.67 -13.93
C LYS A 350 -3.12 59.99 -14.95
N GLN A 351 -4.22 60.64 -15.31
CA GLN A 351 -5.30 60.03 -16.07
C GLN A 351 -4.86 59.62 -17.49
N TYR A 352 -4.00 60.41 -18.16
CA TYR A 352 -3.48 60.04 -19.48
C TYR A 352 -2.63 58.76 -19.47
N ARG A 353 -1.80 58.57 -18.42
CA ARG A 353 -0.98 57.35 -18.27
C ARG A 353 -1.83 56.12 -17.99
N LEU A 354 -2.80 56.28 -17.09
CA LEU A 354 -3.70 55.16 -16.71
C LEU A 354 -4.63 54.80 -17.86
N SER A 355 -5.11 55.78 -18.64
CA SER A 355 -5.91 55.51 -19.84
C SER A 355 -5.14 54.74 -20.91
N TYR A 356 -3.90 55.14 -21.18
CA TYR A 356 -3.05 54.43 -22.11
C TYR A 356 -2.78 53.00 -21.64
N ARG A 357 -2.45 52.80 -20.36
CA ARG A 357 -2.21 51.49 -19.76
C ARG A 357 -3.46 50.59 -19.82
N ALA A 358 -4.65 51.12 -19.57
CA ALA A 358 -5.89 50.36 -19.66
C ALA A 358 -6.15 49.82 -21.09
N MET A 359 -5.77 50.57 -22.12
CA MET A 359 -5.90 50.08 -23.51
C MET A 359 -4.85 49.03 -23.84
N LEU A 360 -3.62 49.17 -23.32
CA LEU A 360 -2.61 48.09 -23.43
C LEU A 360 -3.09 46.80 -22.75
N ASP A 361 -3.74 46.91 -21.58
CA ASP A 361 -4.31 45.74 -20.88
C ASP A 361 -5.40 45.04 -21.71
N GLN A 362 -6.27 45.80 -22.38
CA GLN A 362 -7.31 45.25 -23.24
C GLN A 362 -6.73 44.56 -24.48
N LEU A 363 -5.73 45.14 -25.12
CA LEU A 363 -5.03 44.53 -26.24
C LEU A 363 -4.25 43.30 -25.82
N ALA A 364 -3.56 43.33 -24.68
CA ALA A 364 -2.86 42.17 -24.12
C ALA A 364 -3.81 41.02 -23.81
N ALA A 365 -5.04 41.31 -23.37
CA ALA A 365 -6.05 40.29 -23.07
C ALA A 365 -6.45 39.45 -24.31
N ILE A 366 -6.41 40.02 -25.50
CA ILE A 366 -6.64 39.34 -26.78
C ILE A 366 -5.35 38.80 -27.44
N GLY A 367 -4.23 38.83 -26.71
CA GLY A 367 -2.93 38.32 -27.16
C GLY A 367 -2.06 39.32 -27.91
N LEU A 368 -2.44 40.57 -27.97
CA LEU A 368 -1.69 41.66 -28.62
C LEU A 368 -0.95 42.49 -27.57
N HIS A 369 0.25 42.08 -27.22
CA HIS A 369 1.15 42.80 -26.30
C HIS A 369 2.41 43.28 -27.01
N ARG A 370 3.07 44.33 -26.47
CA ARG A 370 4.33 44.83 -26.99
C ARG A 370 5.42 43.79 -26.94
N GLN A 371 6.20 43.68 -28.03
CA GLN A 371 7.37 42.79 -28.08
C GLN A 371 8.59 43.49 -27.47
N PHE A 372 9.60 42.68 -27.12
CA PHE A 372 10.85 43.22 -26.60
C PHE A 372 11.54 44.09 -27.65
N GLY A 373 11.92 45.34 -27.28
CA GLY A 373 12.53 46.31 -28.20
C GLY A 373 11.53 47.07 -29.08
N GLU A 374 10.25 46.74 -29.08
CA GLU A 374 9.24 47.43 -29.89
C GLU A 374 8.87 48.82 -29.28
N SER A 375 8.94 49.89 -30.06
CA SER A 375 8.50 51.20 -29.61
C SER A 375 6.97 51.26 -29.47
N ARG A 376 6.46 52.27 -28.77
CA ARG A 376 5.00 52.48 -28.63
C ARG A 376 4.32 52.75 -29.95
N GLU A 377 4.99 53.51 -30.84
CA GLU A 377 4.50 53.82 -32.17
C GLU A 377 4.52 52.63 -33.11
N GLN A 378 5.58 51.76 -33.01
CA GLN A 378 5.63 50.53 -33.79
C GLN A 378 4.52 49.59 -33.36
N PHE A 379 4.28 49.42 -32.04
CA PHE A 379 3.17 48.65 -31.52
C PHE A 379 1.81 49.17 -32.01
N ALA A 380 1.58 50.53 -31.94
CA ALA A 380 0.33 51.11 -32.41
C ALA A 380 0.08 50.82 -33.89
N ARG A 381 1.11 50.90 -34.74
CA ARG A 381 1.03 50.51 -36.16
C ARG A 381 0.70 49.02 -36.35
N ARG A 382 1.34 48.18 -35.57
CA ARG A 382 1.12 46.70 -35.67
C ARG A 382 -0.31 46.27 -35.28
N VAL A 383 -0.93 46.98 -34.36
CA VAL A 383 -2.32 46.69 -33.93
C VAL A 383 -3.37 47.48 -34.69
N GLU A 384 -2.99 48.29 -35.71
CA GLU A 384 -3.88 49.17 -36.47
C GLU A 384 -5.07 48.43 -37.10
N ALA A 385 -4.88 47.22 -37.59
CA ALA A 385 -5.97 46.37 -38.14
C ALA A 385 -7.05 46.02 -37.13
N VAL A 386 -6.72 46.01 -35.82
CA VAL A 386 -7.65 45.64 -34.73
C VAL A 386 -8.15 46.89 -34.01
N ALA A 387 -7.30 47.86 -33.82
CA ALA A 387 -7.57 49.08 -33.06
C ALA A 387 -6.96 50.31 -33.75
N PRO A 388 -7.55 50.80 -34.85
CA PRO A 388 -7.05 51.98 -35.61
C PRO A 388 -6.83 53.23 -34.75
N SER A 389 -7.73 53.49 -33.81
CA SER A 389 -7.67 54.62 -32.92
C SER A 389 -6.50 54.59 -31.92
N MET A 390 -5.82 53.41 -31.79
CA MET A 390 -4.66 53.25 -30.88
C MET A 390 -3.47 54.14 -31.28
N GLN A 391 -3.28 54.39 -32.60
CA GLN A 391 -2.24 55.28 -33.07
C GLN A 391 -2.44 56.70 -32.57
N LYS A 392 -3.69 57.21 -32.63
CA LYS A 392 -4.04 58.55 -32.13
C LYS A 392 -3.84 58.66 -30.62
N LEU A 393 -4.25 57.64 -29.87
CA LEU A 393 -4.06 57.59 -28.42
C LEU A 393 -2.56 57.57 -28.07
N THR A 394 -1.74 56.80 -28.80
CA THR A 394 -0.30 56.70 -28.59
C THR A 394 0.39 58.03 -28.83
N ASN A 395 0.08 58.73 -29.94
CA ASN A 395 0.67 60.02 -30.27
C ASN A 395 0.34 61.08 -29.20
N GLN A 396 -0.93 61.11 -28.74
CA GLN A 396 -1.34 61.99 -27.65
C GLN A 396 -0.66 61.69 -26.33
N HIS A 397 -0.54 60.36 -26.01
CA HIS A 397 0.16 59.92 -24.81
C HIS A 397 1.64 60.34 -24.81
N LEU A 398 2.34 60.20 -25.95
CA LEU A 398 3.73 60.57 -26.08
C LEU A 398 3.92 62.08 -26.02
N ALA A 399 3.04 62.85 -26.64
CA ALA A 399 3.07 64.31 -26.58
C ALA A 399 2.98 64.86 -25.13
N LEU A 400 2.10 64.27 -24.33
CA LEU A 400 1.97 64.60 -22.90
C LEU A 400 3.10 64.00 -22.03
N ALA A 401 3.59 62.81 -22.37
CA ALA A 401 4.64 62.14 -21.59
C ALA A 401 6.02 62.75 -21.81
N LEU A 402 6.32 63.24 -23.04
CA LEU A 402 7.61 63.82 -23.44
C LEU A 402 7.64 65.37 -23.35
N GLY A 403 6.54 65.97 -22.91
CA GLY A 403 6.47 67.40 -22.63
C GLY A 403 6.30 68.30 -23.86
N SER A 404 5.93 67.74 -25.04
CA SER A 404 5.60 68.50 -26.23
C SER A 404 4.22 69.16 -26.16
N GLN A 405 3.39 68.81 -25.21
CA GLN A 405 2.14 69.48 -24.84
C GLN A 405 2.08 69.69 -23.33
N ASP A 406 1.47 70.81 -22.91
CA ASP A 406 1.24 71.08 -21.49
C ASP A 406 0.23 70.05 -20.92
N LYS A 407 0.54 69.49 -19.75
CA LYS A 407 -0.34 68.62 -19.03
C LYS A 407 -1.68 69.23 -18.67
N ASN A 408 -1.75 70.53 -18.58
CA ASN A 408 -2.99 71.29 -18.37
C ASN A 408 -3.91 71.27 -19.60
N SER A 409 -3.43 70.89 -20.78
CA SER A 409 -4.22 70.71 -22.00
C SER A 409 -4.93 69.35 -22.09
N PHE A 410 -4.87 68.53 -21.05
CA PHE A 410 -5.50 67.20 -21.00
C PHE A 410 -7.03 67.36 -20.93
N ASP A 411 -7.74 66.84 -21.94
CA ASP A 411 -9.19 66.82 -22.01
C ASP A 411 -9.67 65.42 -21.66
N ALA A 412 -10.19 65.23 -20.45
CA ALA A 412 -10.67 63.95 -19.94
C ALA A 412 -11.82 63.36 -20.77
N ALA A 413 -12.72 64.18 -21.32
CA ALA A 413 -13.84 63.74 -22.13
C ALA A 413 -13.36 63.16 -23.48
N LYS A 414 -12.43 63.82 -24.14
CA LYS A 414 -11.82 63.35 -25.39
C LYS A 414 -11.04 62.07 -25.22
N TRP A 415 -10.36 61.87 -24.08
CA TRP A 415 -9.66 60.64 -23.78
C TRP A 415 -10.64 59.50 -23.43
N ALA A 416 -11.77 59.77 -22.79
CA ALA A 416 -12.82 58.78 -22.52
C ALA A 416 -13.46 58.35 -23.85
N GLU A 417 -13.71 59.24 -24.76
CA GLU A 417 -14.23 58.95 -26.11
C GLU A 417 -13.25 58.09 -26.91
N LEU A 418 -11.95 58.39 -26.88
CA LEU A 418 -10.92 57.61 -27.55
C LEU A 418 -10.80 56.20 -26.98
N ARG A 419 -10.88 56.03 -25.65
CA ARG A 419 -10.89 54.70 -25.02
C ARG A 419 -12.11 53.90 -25.42
N SER A 420 -13.29 54.53 -25.46
CA SER A 420 -14.52 53.88 -25.88
C SER A 420 -14.46 53.46 -27.36
N ALA A 421 -13.91 54.28 -28.22
CA ALA A 421 -13.71 53.94 -29.63
C ALA A 421 -12.78 52.73 -29.79
N ILE A 422 -11.62 52.70 -29.10
CA ILE A 422 -10.69 51.59 -29.13
C ILE A 422 -11.33 50.30 -28.61
N ALA A 423 -12.06 50.39 -27.50
CA ALA A 423 -12.77 49.22 -26.95
C ALA A 423 -13.82 48.62 -27.91
N GLN A 424 -14.56 49.48 -28.64
CA GLN A 424 -15.49 49.06 -29.68
C GLN A 424 -14.78 48.46 -30.90
N GLU A 425 -13.68 49.07 -31.35
CA GLU A 425 -12.85 48.56 -32.43
C GLU A 425 -12.33 47.14 -32.11
N ILE A 426 -11.75 46.97 -30.92
CA ILE A 426 -11.33 45.63 -30.41
C ILE A 426 -12.50 44.64 -30.42
N GLY A 427 -13.68 45.10 -29.97
CA GLY A 427 -14.89 44.25 -29.96
C GLY A 427 -15.37 43.83 -31.35
N ARG A 428 -15.23 44.69 -32.37
CA ARG A 428 -15.66 44.43 -33.75
C ARG A 428 -14.64 43.61 -34.53
N ASN A 429 -13.34 43.93 -34.37
CA ASN A 429 -12.27 43.41 -35.20
C ASN A 429 -11.59 42.17 -34.62
N THR A 430 -12.05 41.66 -33.44
CA THR A 430 -11.47 40.46 -32.79
C THR A 430 -12.45 39.29 -32.85
N GLN A 431 -11.92 38.07 -33.15
CA GLN A 431 -12.69 36.84 -33.18
C GLN A 431 -13.34 36.55 -31.83
N THR A 432 -14.57 36.00 -31.83
CA THR A 432 -15.39 35.76 -30.63
C THR A 432 -14.69 34.93 -29.57
N TRP A 433 -13.99 33.86 -29.95
CA TRP A 433 -13.28 33.03 -29.00
C TRP A 433 -12.14 33.75 -28.26
N ARG A 434 -11.41 34.65 -28.93
CA ARG A 434 -10.36 35.48 -28.30
C ARG A 434 -10.94 36.44 -27.26
N ARG A 435 -12.14 36.94 -27.51
CA ARG A 435 -12.87 37.78 -26.55
C ARG A 435 -13.29 37.00 -25.32
N VAL A 436 -13.75 35.76 -25.50
CA VAL A 436 -14.09 34.89 -24.39
C VAL A 436 -12.85 34.55 -23.55
N VAL A 437 -11.74 34.19 -24.19
CA VAL A 437 -10.47 33.97 -23.52
C VAL A 437 -9.98 35.21 -22.77
N ALA A 438 -10.10 36.40 -23.41
CA ALA A 438 -9.74 37.66 -22.78
C ALA A 438 -10.59 37.93 -21.52
N TRP A 439 -11.84 37.56 -21.53
CA TRP A 439 -12.73 37.74 -20.36
C TRP A 439 -12.38 36.78 -19.24
N ILE A 440 -12.12 35.51 -19.55
CA ILE A 440 -11.82 34.42 -18.58
C ILE A 440 -10.41 34.58 -17.98
N ASN A 441 -9.41 35.04 -18.72
CA ASN A 441 -8.05 35.14 -18.23
C ASN A 441 -7.86 36.35 -17.26
N PRO A 442 -7.68 36.09 -15.94
CA PRO A 442 -7.52 37.13 -14.95
C PRO A 442 -6.10 37.77 -14.97
N PHE A 443 -5.10 37.11 -15.57
CA PHE A 443 -3.69 37.49 -15.55
C PHE A 443 -3.24 38.25 -16.81
N SER A 444 -4.15 38.55 -17.74
CA SER A 444 -3.83 39.22 -19.03
C SER A 444 -3.08 40.53 -18.87
N TRP A 445 -3.30 41.27 -17.79
CA TRP A 445 -2.63 42.55 -17.46
C TRP A 445 -1.15 42.38 -17.13
N LEU A 446 -0.63 41.20 -16.82
CA LEU A 446 0.80 40.97 -16.59
C LEU A 446 1.65 41.15 -17.87
N LEU A 447 1.04 40.96 -19.03
CA LEU A 447 1.69 41.05 -20.33
C LEU A 447 1.69 42.46 -20.91
N SER A 448 1.03 43.40 -20.28
CA SER A 448 0.90 44.81 -20.74
C SER A 448 2.03 45.70 -20.21
N LYS A 449 3.29 45.42 -20.57
CA LYS A 449 4.44 46.27 -20.20
C LYS A 449 4.74 47.31 -21.24
#